data_db63a86fe6655cdea028be6ad3ac327f
#
_entry.id   db63a86fe6655cdea028be6ad3ac327f
#
_cell.length_a   1.000
_cell.length_b   1.000
_cell.length_c   1.000
_cell.angle_alpha   90.00
_cell.angle_beta   90.00
_cell.angle_gamma   90.00
#
_symmetry.space_group_name_H-M   'P 1'
#
loop_
_entity.id
_entity.type
_entity.pdbx_description
1 polymer ?
#
loop_
_entity_poly.entity_id
_entity_poly.type
_entity_poly.pdbx_seq_one_letter_code
_entity_poly.pdbx_strand_id
1 'polypeptide(L)'
;MKKRKIFEYIVTGSDPFVDQRGEINNFRLNEKVNLIATITSKKGTMRSNHYHPIQQQKCLLIKGQYVSIYKDLLNKDSKRITHVVNPGDLIITEPNVAHTMVFTKDTTFLNLVRGEREHDNYGITHTIKHVFVDEQERDMLLKNYKFECRSCENINLKRVVSLGYQPLANNLLKKKEEDCELYPLEVNYCPNCHNCQLSVAIDPKNMFSNYLYTSSTSSSFRNHFVT
;
A
#
# COMPACT_ATOMS: atom_id res chain seq x y z
N MET A 1 -15.92 -25.17 3.41
CA MET A 1 -15.85 -23.76 2.95
C MET A 1 -14.42 -23.48 2.51
N LYS A 2 -14.18 -23.23 1.22
CA LYS A 2 -12.85 -22.80 0.74
C LYS A 2 -12.61 -21.39 1.29
N LYS A 3 -11.56 -21.19 2.10
CA LYS A 3 -11.10 -19.87 2.53
C LYS A 3 -10.77 -19.06 1.27
N ARG A 4 -11.60 -18.05 0.98
CA ARG A 4 -11.38 -17.11 -0.12
C ARG A 4 -10.11 -16.35 0.21
N LYS A 5 -9.05 -16.51 -0.60
CA LYS A 5 -7.80 -15.73 -0.44
C LYS A 5 -8.10 -14.29 -0.85
N ILE A 6 -7.65 -13.36 -0.08
CA ILE A 6 -7.72 -11.90 -0.19
C ILE A 6 -6.77 -11.43 -1.32
N PHE A 7 -6.79 -10.48 -2.12
CA PHE A 7 -7.47 -10.04 -3.10
C PHE A 7 -7.09 -8.78 -3.86
N GLU A 8 -6.15 -8.04 -3.41
CA GLU A 8 -5.13 -7.44 -4.24
C GLU A 8 -3.83 -8.19 -3.94
N TYR A 9 -3.20 -8.74 -4.93
CA TYR A 9 -1.91 -9.38 -4.78
C TYR A 9 -0.95 -8.91 -5.84
N ILE A 10 0.28 -8.68 -5.42
CA ILE A 10 1.38 -8.37 -6.32
C ILE A 10 1.86 -9.70 -6.90
N VAL A 11 1.79 -9.80 -8.21
CA VAL A 11 2.45 -10.88 -8.95
C VAL A 11 3.79 -10.33 -9.39
N THR A 12 4.83 -10.63 -8.65
CA THR A 12 6.20 -10.50 -9.18
C THR A 12 6.38 -11.57 -10.24
N GLY A 13 6.98 -11.23 -11.38
CA GLY A 13 7.26 -12.21 -12.44
C GLY A 13 7.98 -13.42 -11.84
N SER A 14 7.42 -14.61 -12.04
CA SER A 14 8.05 -15.85 -11.57
C SER A 14 9.22 -16.20 -12.49
N ASP A 15 10.39 -16.40 -11.88
CA ASP A 15 11.62 -16.85 -12.56
C ASP A 15 11.95 -16.03 -13.81
N PRO A 16 12.35 -14.76 -13.68
CA PRO A 16 12.73 -13.97 -14.82
C PRO A 16 13.92 -14.61 -15.55
N PHE A 17 13.85 -14.67 -16.87
CA PHE A 17 15.00 -14.98 -17.66
C PHE A 17 15.90 -13.76 -17.72
N VAL A 18 17.13 -13.88 -17.21
CA VAL A 18 18.10 -12.77 -17.13
C VAL A 18 19.34 -13.13 -17.93
N ASP A 19 19.76 -12.24 -18.85
CA ASP A 19 21.03 -12.32 -19.55
C ASP A 19 21.69 -10.94 -19.67
N GLN A 20 22.81 -10.83 -20.39
CA GLN A 20 23.53 -9.56 -20.58
C GLN A 20 22.72 -8.45 -21.27
N ARG A 21 21.60 -8.77 -21.93
CA ARG A 21 20.70 -7.80 -22.59
C ARG A 21 19.62 -7.26 -21.67
N GLY A 22 19.37 -7.92 -20.52
CA GLY A 22 18.34 -7.56 -19.57
C GLY A 22 17.51 -8.73 -19.08
N GLU A 23 16.24 -8.46 -18.80
CA GLU A 23 15.33 -9.36 -18.10
C GLU A 23 14.02 -9.56 -18.89
N ILE A 24 13.52 -10.79 -18.92
CA ILE A 24 12.19 -11.12 -19.45
C ILE A 24 11.33 -11.62 -18.31
N ASN A 25 10.30 -10.85 -17.95
CA ASN A 25 9.30 -11.23 -16.97
C ASN A 25 8.01 -11.70 -17.65
N ASN A 26 7.51 -12.87 -17.25
CA ASN A 26 6.29 -13.44 -17.77
C ASN A 26 5.20 -13.46 -16.71
N PHE A 27 4.01 -13.00 -17.07
CA PHE A 27 2.83 -12.99 -16.19
C PHE A 27 1.74 -13.89 -16.78
N ARG A 28 1.22 -14.82 -15.96
CA ARG A 28 0.06 -15.65 -16.34
C ARG A 28 -1.21 -14.95 -15.89
N LEU A 29 -2.13 -14.72 -16.83
CA LEU A 29 -3.42 -14.12 -16.57
C LEU A 29 -4.52 -15.19 -16.63
N ASN A 30 -5.45 -15.15 -15.70
CA ASN A 30 -6.56 -16.10 -15.60
C ASN A 30 -7.74 -15.75 -16.50
N GLU A 31 -7.77 -14.53 -17.04
CA GLU A 31 -8.81 -14.04 -17.93
C GLU A 31 -8.23 -13.55 -19.24
N LYS A 32 -9.04 -13.64 -20.30
CA LYS A 32 -8.69 -13.03 -21.59
C LYS A 32 -8.59 -11.51 -21.45
N VAL A 33 -7.56 -10.94 -22.06
CA VAL A 33 -7.36 -9.50 -22.18
C VAL A 33 -7.54 -9.14 -23.65
N ASN A 34 -8.45 -8.22 -23.95
CA ASN A 34 -8.72 -7.76 -25.31
C ASN A 34 -8.59 -6.23 -25.46
N LEU A 35 -8.35 -5.52 -24.35
CA LEU A 35 -8.06 -4.10 -24.36
C LEU A 35 -6.90 -3.80 -23.41
N ILE A 36 -5.93 -3.02 -23.90
CA ILE A 36 -4.82 -2.50 -23.09
C ILE A 36 -4.92 -0.97 -23.11
N ALA A 37 -4.96 -0.38 -21.91
CA ALA A 37 -4.92 1.07 -21.76
C ALA A 37 -3.61 1.50 -21.09
N THR A 38 -2.93 2.49 -21.66
CA THR A 38 -1.82 3.18 -21.01
C THR A 38 -2.36 4.31 -20.15
N ILE A 39 -1.99 4.32 -18.88
CA ILE A 39 -2.43 5.34 -17.94
C ILE A 39 -1.21 6.02 -17.34
N THR A 40 -1.23 7.36 -17.34
CA THR A 40 -0.23 8.19 -16.68
C THR A 40 -0.84 8.90 -15.48
N SER A 41 -0.03 9.12 -14.44
CA SER A 41 -0.45 9.83 -13.23
C SER A 41 0.71 10.65 -12.69
N LYS A 42 0.43 11.86 -12.24
CA LYS A 42 1.42 12.76 -11.65
C LYS A 42 1.70 12.39 -10.20
N LYS A 43 2.93 12.60 -9.76
CA LYS A 43 3.29 12.54 -8.34
C LYS A 43 2.33 13.39 -7.49
N GLY A 44 1.93 12.87 -6.35
CA GLY A 44 1.03 13.54 -5.41
C GLY A 44 -0.45 13.38 -5.72
N THR A 45 -0.80 12.84 -6.89
CA THR A 45 -2.21 12.59 -7.23
C THR A 45 -2.71 11.26 -6.67
N MET A 46 -4.01 11.09 -6.69
CA MET A 46 -4.70 9.89 -6.26
C MET A 46 -5.69 9.45 -7.33
N ARG A 47 -5.79 8.13 -7.56
CA ARG A 47 -6.79 7.51 -8.44
C ARG A 47 -7.55 6.43 -7.70
N SER A 48 -8.60 5.96 -8.34
CA SER A 48 -9.51 4.94 -7.84
C SER A 48 -10.44 5.46 -6.75
N ASN A 49 -10.34 5.09 -5.48
CA ASN A 49 -11.39 5.31 -4.48
C ASN A 49 -12.72 4.72 -4.94
N HIS A 50 -12.66 3.49 -5.46
CA HIS A 50 -13.79 2.77 -6.00
C HIS A 50 -13.58 1.24 -5.88
N TYR A 51 -14.57 0.49 -6.28
CA TYR A 51 -14.46 -0.95 -6.52
C TYR A 51 -15.17 -1.35 -7.81
N HIS A 52 -14.87 -2.54 -8.29
CA HIS A 52 -15.53 -3.14 -9.45
C HIS A 52 -16.37 -4.32 -8.98
N PRO A 53 -17.69 -4.36 -9.23
CA PRO A 53 -18.54 -5.47 -8.78
C PRO A 53 -18.22 -6.79 -9.48
N ILE A 54 -17.80 -6.73 -10.74
CA ILE A 54 -17.66 -7.89 -11.62
C ILE A 54 -16.24 -8.06 -12.13
N GLN A 55 -15.56 -6.95 -12.50
CA GLN A 55 -14.26 -6.97 -13.13
C GLN A 55 -13.15 -7.31 -12.14
N GLN A 56 -12.23 -8.18 -12.57
CA GLN A 56 -10.89 -8.27 -12.02
C GLN A 56 -10.01 -7.23 -12.71
N GLN A 57 -9.54 -6.23 -12.00
CA GLN A 57 -8.64 -5.21 -12.54
C GLN A 57 -7.19 -5.71 -12.52
N LYS A 58 -6.45 -5.48 -13.59
CA LYS A 58 -5.04 -5.84 -13.72
C LYS A 58 -4.23 -4.64 -14.16
N CYS A 59 -3.25 -4.23 -13.33
CA CYS A 59 -2.38 -3.09 -13.61
C CYS A 59 -0.92 -3.51 -13.57
N LEU A 60 -0.23 -3.44 -14.70
CA LEU A 60 1.22 -3.66 -14.78
C LEU A 60 1.95 -2.31 -14.72
N LEU A 61 2.74 -2.10 -13.67
CA LEU A 61 3.51 -0.88 -13.52
C LEU A 61 4.75 -0.91 -14.39
N ILE A 62 4.87 0.10 -15.27
CA ILE A 62 6.00 0.24 -16.23
C ILE A 62 7.05 1.20 -15.68
N LYS A 63 6.61 2.33 -15.12
CA LYS A 63 7.49 3.39 -14.61
C LYS A 63 6.85 4.12 -13.45
N GLY A 64 7.69 4.60 -12.53
CA GLY A 64 7.24 5.37 -11.38
C GLY A 64 7.02 4.50 -10.14
N GLN A 65 6.12 4.92 -9.28
CA GLN A 65 5.78 4.20 -8.04
C GLN A 65 4.47 4.74 -7.48
N TYR A 66 3.67 3.86 -6.87
CA TYR A 66 2.50 4.27 -6.11
C TYR A 66 2.28 3.37 -4.89
N VAL A 67 1.53 3.89 -3.92
CA VAL A 67 1.00 3.10 -2.81
C VAL A 67 -0.40 2.65 -3.19
N SER A 68 -0.63 1.34 -3.19
CA SER A 68 -1.96 0.76 -3.29
C SER A 68 -2.53 0.51 -1.90
N ILE A 69 -3.73 1.01 -1.65
CA ILE A 69 -4.47 0.81 -0.41
C ILE A 69 -5.78 0.14 -0.78
N TYR A 70 -6.09 -0.99 -0.13
CA TYR A 70 -7.26 -1.76 -0.49
C TYR A 70 -7.94 -2.46 0.71
N LYS A 71 -9.21 -2.82 0.51
CA LYS A 71 -10.04 -3.52 1.47
C LYS A 71 -11.04 -4.41 0.76
N ASP A 72 -11.20 -5.66 1.21
CA ASP A 72 -12.27 -6.55 0.74
C ASP A 72 -13.61 -6.13 1.36
N LEU A 73 -14.58 -5.75 0.51
CA LEU A 73 -15.90 -5.33 0.95
C LEU A 73 -16.84 -6.49 1.27
N LEU A 74 -16.51 -7.71 0.83
CA LEU A 74 -17.31 -8.91 1.11
C LEU A 74 -16.97 -9.51 2.48
N ASN A 75 -15.84 -9.16 3.05
CA ASN A 75 -15.43 -9.59 4.38
C ASN A 75 -15.52 -8.42 5.36
N LYS A 76 -16.48 -8.45 6.27
CA LYS A 76 -16.68 -7.40 7.29
C LYS A 76 -15.47 -7.20 8.20
N ASP A 77 -14.71 -8.28 8.45
CA ASP A 77 -13.50 -8.25 9.29
C ASP A 77 -12.23 -7.87 8.50
N SER A 78 -12.36 -7.59 7.20
CA SER A 78 -11.24 -7.18 6.37
C SER A 78 -10.66 -5.87 6.88
N LYS A 79 -9.36 -5.89 7.16
CA LYS A 79 -8.59 -4.67 7.46
C LYS A 79 -8.10 -4.03 6.16
N ARG A 80 -7.84 -2.73 6.21
CA ARG A 80 -7.14 -2.03 5.13
C ARG A 80 -5.72 -2.56 5.03
N ILE A 81 -5.28 -2.80 3.82
CA ILE A 81 -3.92 -3.29 3.51
C ILE A 81 -3.28 -2.29 2.55
N THR A 82 -1.97 -2.10 2.71
CA THR A 82 -1.18 -1.16 1.94
C THR A 82 -0.03 -1.90 1.26
N HIS A 83 0.21 -1.61 -0.02
CA HIS A 83 1.37 -2.09 -0.77
C HIS A 83 2.08 -0.94 -1.46
N VAL A 84 3.40 -0.96 -1.48
CA VAL A 84 4.19 -0.15 -2.41
C VAL A 84 4.36 -0.95 -3.71
N VAL A 85 3.99 -0.33 -4.80
CA VAL A 85 4.03 -0.94 -6.14
C VAL A 85 5.16 -0.30 -6.93
N ASN A 86 6.04 -1.13 -7.46
CA ASN A 86 7.24 -0.75 -8.19
C ASN A 86 7.19 -1.21 -9.65
N PRO A 87 8.02 -0.66 -10.55
CA PRO A 87 8.11 -1.13 -11.93
C PRO A 87 8.35 -2.64 -12.00
N GLY A 88 7.61 -3.31 -12.88
CA GLY A 88 7.61 -4.75 -13.02
C GLY A 88 6.57 -5.48 -12.17
N ASP A 89 5.91 -4.82 -11.23
CA ASP A 89 4.82 -5.42 -10.46
C ASP A 89 3.52 -5.44 -11.27
N LEU A 90 2.86 -6.59 -11.29
CA LEU A 90 1.49 -6.75 -11.76
C LEU A 90 0.55 -6.80 -10.56
N ILE A 91 -0.34 -5.84 -10.45
CA ILE A 91 -1.39 -5.80 -9.43
C ILE A 91 -2.66 -6.40 -10.01
N ILE A 92 -3.21 -7.37 -9.30
CA ILE A 92 -4.51 -7.96 -9.62
C ILE A 92 -5.47 -7.64 -8.47
N THR A 93 -6.50 -6.86 -8.77
CA THR A 93 -7.56 -6.46 -7.83
C THR A 93 -8.82 -7.24 -8.16
N GLU A 94 -9.28 -8.08 -7.23
CA GLU A 94 -10.46 -8.90 -7.41
C GLU A 94 -11.77 -8.07 -7.35
N PRO A 95 -12.88 -8.60 -7.89
CA PRO A 95 -14.19 -7.95 -7.75
C PRO A 95 -14.54 -7.71 -6.28
N ASN A 96 -15.21 -6.57 -6.02
CA ASN A 96 -15.63 -6.11 -4.70
C ASN A 96 -14.47 -5.80 -3.73
N VAL A 97 -13.27 -5.58 -4.25
CA VAL A 97 -12.16 -5.02 -3.47
C VAL A 97 -12.09 -3.52 -3.72
N ALA A 98 -12.43 -2.72 -2.70
CA ALA A 98 -12.22 -1.28 -2.75
C ALA A 98 -10.72 -1.00 -2.76
N HIS A 99 -10.28 -0.11 -3.65
CA HIS A 99 -8.86 0.21 -3.81
C HIS A 99 -8.63 1.67 -4.16
N THR A 100 -7.46 2.16 -3.76
CA THR A 100 -6.99 3.51 -4.02
C THR A 100 -5.50 3.46 -4.34
N MET A 101 -5.08 4.29 -5.29
CA MET A 101 -3.70 4.42 -5.74
C MET A 101 -3.21 5.84 -5.41
N VAL A 102 -2.20 5.97 -4.53
CA VAL A 102 -1.56 7.25 -4.19
C VAL A 102 -0.19 7.28 -4.87
N PHE A 103 0.01 8.20 -5.81
CA PHE A 103 1.21 8.23 -6.65
C PHE A 103 2.36 8.99 -5.98
N THR A 104 3.44 8.29 -5.71
CA THR A 104 4.64 8.82 -5.03
C THR A 104 5.69 9.33 -6.01
N LYS A 105 5.59 8.89 -7.28
CA LYS A 105 6.41 9.37 -8.42
C LYS A 105 5.49 9.55 -9.64
N ASP A 106 5.95 10.32 -10.63
CA ASP A 106 5.28 10.34 -11.94
C ASP A 106 5.27 8.92 -12.51
N THR A 107 4.09 8.42 -12.81
CA THR A 107 3.85 6.99 -13.00
C THR A 107 3.20 6.71 -14.34
N THR A 108 3.61 5.61 -14.97
CA THR A 108 2.98 5.03 -16.16
C THR A 108 2.70 3.56 -15.92
N PHE A 109 1.48 3.12 -16.13
CA PHE A 109 1.09 1.71 -16.01
C PHE A 109 0.13 1.28 -17.12
N LEU A 110 0.13 -0.02 -17.40
CA LEU A 110 -0.83 -0.64 -18.30
C LEU A 110 -2.00 -1.18 -17.49
N ASN A 111 -3.22 -0.84 -17.92
CA ASN A 111 -4.42 -1.48 -17.43
C ASN A 111 -4.85 -2.53 -18.46
N LEU A 112 -4.89 -3.79 -18.04
CA LEU A 112 -5.22 -4.95 -18.86
C LEU A 112 -6.68 -5.30 -18.62
N VAL A 113 -7.51 -5.10 -19.62
CA VAL A 113 -8.98 -5.13 -19.50
C VAL A 113 -9.58 -6.28 -20.30
N ARG A 114 -10.57 -6.93 -19.73
CA ARG A 114 -11.49 -7.81 -20.43
C ARG A 114 -12.73 -7.01 -20.81
N GLY A 115 -13.10 -7.01 -22.10
CA GLY A 115 -14.23 -6.26 -22.62
C GLY A 115 -13.91 -4.80 -22.92
N GLU A 116 -14.91 -4.05 -23.31
CA GLU A 116 -14.81 -2.62 -23.56
C GLU A 116 -14.84 -1.83 -22.24
N ARG A 117 -14.29 -0.62 -22.27
CA ARG A 117 -14.23 0.24 -21.09
C ARG A 117 -15.56 1.00 -20.96
N GLU A 118 -16.41 0.52 -20.10
CA GLU A 118 -17.69 1.13 -19.80
C GLU A 118 -17.62 1.85 -18.44
N HIS A 119 -17.87 3.16 -18.44
CA HIS A 119 -17.83 3.96 -17.20
C HIS A 119 -19.22 4.24 -16.64
N ASP A 120 -20.24 4.27 -17.52
CA ASP A 120 -21.57 4.75 -17.19
C ASP A 120 -22.64 3.62 -17.17
N ASN A 121 -22.25 2.41 -17.53
CA ASN A 121 -23.15 1.26 -17.61
C ASN A 121 -22.72 0.15 -16.63
N TYR A 122 -23.67 -0.71 -16.24
CA TYR A 122 -23.43 -1.93 -15.46
C TYR A 122 -22.72 -3.04 -16.25
N GLY A 123 -21.87 -2.67 -17.21
CA GLY A 123 -21.00 -3.59 -17.91
C GLY A 123 -19.91 -4.19 -17.03
N ILE A 124 -19.09 -5.04 -17.65
CA ILE A 124 -18.03 -5.78 -16.94
C ILE A 124 -16.99 -4.85 -16.31
N THR A 125 -16.80 -3.64 -16.86
CA THR A 125 -15.85 -2.63 -16.37
C THR A 125 -16.48 -1.58 -15.46
N HIS A 126 -17.74 -1.80 -15.04
CA HIS A 126 -18.45 -0.87 -14.18
C HIS A 126 -17.70 -0.60 -12.87
N THR A 127 -17.68 0.67 -12.48
CA THR A 127 -17.01 1.13 -11.25
C THR A 127 -18.03 1.76 -10.31
N ILE A 128 -17.96 1.42 -9.02
CA ILE A 128 -18.78 2.05 -7.98
C ILE A 128 -17.85 2.87 -7.08
N LYS A 129 -18.14 4.17 -6.97
CA LYS A 129 -17.39 5.08 -6.11
C LYS A 129 -17.45 4.62 -4.65
N HIS A 130 -16.30 4.52 -4.02
CA HIS A 130 -16.17 4.15 -2.62
C HIS A 130 -14.94 4.87 -2.04
N VAL A 131 -15.15 6.09 -1.56
CA VAL A 131 -14.07 6.89 -0.99
C VAL A 131 -13.76 6.38 0.41
N PHE A 132 -12.56 5.86 0.61
CA PHE A 132 -12.07 5.38 1.90
C PHE A 132 -10.64 5.85 2.21
N VAL A 133 -10.05 6.61 1.30
CA VAL A 133 -8.81 7.39 1.49
C VAL A 133 -9.12 8.81 1.07
N ASP A 134 -9.02 9.75 1.99
CA ASP A 134 -9.23 11.17 1.72
C ASP A 134 -7.92 11.90 1.39
N GLU A 135 -8.01 13.21 1.19
CA GLU A 135 -6.85 14.03 0.86
C GLU A 135 -5.87 14.18 2.03
N GLN A 136 -6.36 14.20 3.26
CA GLN A 136 -5.52 14.32 4.44
C GLN A 136 -4.67 13.05 4.62
N GLU A 137 -5.29 11.88 4.45
CA GLU A 137 -4.58 10.61 4.50
C GLU A 137 -3.59 10.46 3.33
N ARG A 138 -3.96 10.88 2.11
CA ARG A 138 -3.03 10.95 0.98
C ARG A 138 -1.78 11.77 1.35
N ASP A 139 -1.97 12.96 1.89
CA ASP A 139 -0.86 13.87 2.23
C ASP A 139 0.00 13.31 3.36
N MET A 140 -0.63 12.67 4.35
CA MET A 140 0.06 11.95 5.41
C MET A 140 0.93 10.83 4.85
N LEU A 141 0.42 10.01 3.93
CA LEU A 141 1.18 8.94 3.29
C LEU A 141 2.35 9.49 2.49
N LEU A 142 2.14 10.52 1.68
CA LEU A 142 3.20 11.14 0.88
C LEU A 142 4.32 11.75 1.73
N LYS A 143 3.97 12.29 2.90
CA LYS A 143 4.93 12.89 3.83
C LYS A 143 5.71 11.85 4.64
N ASN A 144 5.02 10.84 5.15
CA ASN A 144 5.55 9.99 6.23
C ASN A 144 5.98 8.61 5.74
N TYR A 145 5.42 8.08 4.64
CA TYR A 145 5.74 6.74 4.16
C TYR A 145 7.16 6.67 3.58
N LYS A 146 7.89 5.62 3.93
CA LYS A 146 9.27 5.37 3.50
C LYS A 146 9.31 4.30 2.42
N PHE A 147 9.48 4.74 1.19
CA PHE A 147 9.45 3.90 -0.02
C PHE A 147 10.80 3.25 -0.33
N GLU A 148 11.85 3.70 0.34
CA GLU A 148 13.24 3.26 0.14
C GLU A 148 13.84 2.80 1.46
N CYS A 149 14.81 1.92 1.38
CA CYS A 149 15.59 1.50 2.54
C CYS A 149 16.38 2.69 3.09
N ARG A 150 16.22 2.98 4.38
CA ARG A 150 16.91 4.10 5.02
C ARG A 150 18.42 3.90 5.16
N SER A 151 18.92 2.67 4.93
CA SER A 151 20.35 2.34 5.05
C SER A 151 21.05 2.28 3.71
N CYS A 152 20.40 1.81 2.63
CA CYS A 152 21.05 1.60 1.33
C CYS A 152 20.23 2.05 0.13
N GLU A 153 19.14 2.78 0.36
CA GLU A 153 18.26 3.39 -0.67
C GLU A 153 17.61 2.38 -1.64
N ASN A 154 17.73 1.08 -1.37
CA ASN A 154 17.06 0.06 -2.17
C ASN A 154 15.54 0.24 -2.13
N ILE A 155 14.91 0.32 -3.31
CA ILE A 155 13.46 0.49 -3.47
C ILE A 155 12.67 -0.83 -3.38
N ASN A 156 13.35 -1.98 -3.49
CA ASN A 156 12.71 -3.30 -3.47
C ASN A 156 12.57 -3.81 -2.03
N LEU A 157 11.79 -3.11 -1.22
CA LEU A 157 11.49 -3.54 0.14
C LEU A 157 10.41 -4.63 0.16
N LYS A 158 10.61 -5.64 1.01
CA LYS A 158 9.63 -6.71 1.23
C LYS A 158 8.91 -6.48 2.56
N ARG A 159 7.59 -6.33 2.52
CA ARG A 159 6.81 -6.24 3.75
C ARG A 159 6.76 -7.61 4.43
N VAL A 160 7.18 -7.67 5.69
CA VAL A 160 7.22 -8.90 6.50
C VAL A 160 6.11 -8.95 7.55
N VAL A 161 5.67 -7.78 8.05
CA VAL A 161 4.57 -7.67 9.02
C VAL A 161 3.67 -6.50 8.64
N SER A 162 2.36 -6.66 8.78
CA SER A 162 1.38 -5.58 8.75
C SER A 162 0.33 -5.81 9.82
N LEU A 163 0.17 -4.83 10.68
CA LEU A 163 -0.88 -4.79 11.71
C LEU A 163 -2.03 -3.85 11.31
N GLY A 164 -2.04 -3.39 10.06
CA GLY A 164 -3.02 -2.44 9.54
C GLY A 164 -2.76 -1.02 10.05
N TYR A 165 -3.81 -0.22 10.07
CA TYR A 165 -3.76 1.17 10.55
C TYR A 165 -3.94 1.21 12.06
N GLN A 166 -3.03 1.89 12.76
CA GLN A 166 -2.99 1.99 14.22
C GLN A 166 -2.80 3.45 14.64
N PRO A 167 -3.34 3.86 15.79
CA PRO A 167 -3.00 5.15 16.38
C PRO A 167 -1.56 5.15 16.87
N LEU A 168 -0.99 6.32 17.08
CA LEU A 168 0.33 6.44 17.70
C LEU A 168 0.27 5.89 19.14
N ALA A 169 1.30 5.14 19.54
CA ALA A 169 1.44 4.66 20.90
C ALA A 169 1.47 5.85 21.88
N ASN A 170 0.79 5.69 23.00
CA ASN A 170 0.64 6.72 24.05
C ASN A 170 -0.12 8.01 23.64
N ASN A 171 -0.74 8.04 22.48
CA ASN A 171 -1.67 9.09 22.10
C ASN A 171 -3.03 8.81 22.77
N LEU A 172 -3.12 9.07 24.09
CA LEU A 172 -4.30 8.78 24.87
C LEU A 172 -5.40 9.82 24.58
N LEU A 173 -6.55 9.32 24.15
CA LEU A 173 -7.73 10.15 23.91
C LEU A 173 -8.31 10.65 25.23
N LYS A 174 -8.71 11.92 25.28
CA LYS A 174 -9.39 12.52 26.46
C LYS A 174 -10.85 12.12 26.54
N LYS A 175 -11.47 11.82 25.40
CA LYS A 175 -12.87 11.41 25.29
C LYS A 175 -12.97 10.22 24.33
N LYS A 176 -13.96 9.36 24.56
CA LYS A 176 -14.19 8.15 23.76
C LYS A 176 -14.53 8.46 22.28
N GLU A 177 -15.17 9.58 22.03
CA GLU A 177 -15.66 10.04 20.73
C GLU A 177 -14.61 10.90 19.99
N GLU A 178 -13.43 11.09 20.57
CA GLU A 178 -12.35 11.87 19.95
C GLU A 178 -11.71 11.06 18.81
N ASP A 179 -11.61 11.67 17.62
CA ASP A 179 -10.92 11.09 16.49
C ASP A 179 -9.40 11.16 16.68
N CYS A 180 -8.71 10.12 16.22
CA CYS A 180 -7.26 10.09 16.19
C CYS A 180 -6.73 9.73 14.81
N GLU A 181 -5.60 10.29 14.46
CA GLU A 181 -4.88 9.92 13.24
C GLU A 181 -4.40 8.47 13.33
N LEU A 182 -4.63 7.72 12.25
CA LEU A 182 -4.19 6.34 12.10
C LEU A 182 -3.07 6.26 11.07
N TYR A 183 -2.04 5.50 11.38
CA TYR A 183 -0.87 5.29 10.54
C TYR A 183 -0.69 3.80 10.23
N PRO A 184 -0.19 3.43 9.03
CA PRO A 184 0.18 2.04 8.75
C PRO A 184 1.25 1.56 9.74
N LEU A 185 0.98 0.49 10.47
CA LEU A 185 1.97 -0.17 11.32
C LEU A 185 2.47 -1.43 10.61
N GLU A 186 3.55 -1.25 9.88
CA GLU A 186 4.13 -2.27 9.02
C GLU A 186 5.66 -2.29 9.15
N VAL A 187 6.24 -3.48 9.01
CA VAL A 187 7.69 -3.66 8.94
C VAL A 187 8.08 -4.13 7.55
N ASN A 188 9.02 -3.42 6.95
CA ASN A 188 9.63 -3.74 5.68
C ASN A 188 11.08 -4.23 5.89
N TYR A 189 11.41 -5.32 5.20
CA TYR A 189 12.75 -5.90 5.13
C TYR A 189 13.42 -5.50 3.82
N CYS A 190 14.68 -5.10 3.89
CA CYS A 190 15.52 -4.83 2.72
C CYS A 190 16.34 -6.06 2.36
N PRO A 191 16.14 -6.71 1.19
CA PRO A 191 16.94 -7.88 0.81
C PRO A 191 18.39 -7.55 0.45
N ASN A 192 18.70 -6.27 0.20
CA ASN A 192 20.06 -5.84 -0.17
C ASN A 192 21.00 -5.70 1.05
N CYS A 193 20.54 -5.04 2.11
CA CYS A 193 21.37 -4.77 3.30
C CYS A 193 20.83 -5.40 4.59
N HIS A 194 19.76 -6.19 4.49
CA HIS A 194 19.11 -6.90 5.61
C HIS A 194 18.51 -6.00 6.70
N ASN A 195 18.39 -4.69 6.44
CA ASN A 195 17.75 -3.77 7.36
C ASN A 195 16.25 -4.05 7.45
N CYS A 196 15.70 -4.02 8.67
CA CYS A 196 14.27 -4.01 8.94
C CYS A 196 13.85 -2.60 9.39
N GLN A 197 12.81 -2.04 8.79
CA GLN A 197 12.35 -0.69 9.09
C GLN A 197 10.83 -0.59 9.10
N LEU A 198 10.28 0.35 9.86
CA LEU A 198 8.87 0.71 9.76
C LEU A 198 8.59 1.36 8.40
N SER A 199 7.43 1.07 7.81
CA SER A 199 6.98 1.68 6.55
C SER A 199 6.74 3.18 6.68
N VAL A 200 6.45 3.67 7.89
CA VAL A 200 6.15 5.07 8.19
C VAL A 200 7.16 5.62 9.19
N ALA A 201 7.61 6.84 8.97
CA ALA A 201 8.38 7.62 9.95
C ALA A 201 7.60 8.88 10.31
N ILE A 202 7.16 8.94 11.55
CA ILE A 202 6.38 10.05 12.10
C ILE A 202 7.33 11.14 12.59
N ASP A 203 6.96 12.40 12.38
CA ASP A 203 7.70 13.53 12.94
C ASP A 203 7.79 13.39 14.47
N PRO A 204 9.00 13.42 15.05
CA PRO A 204 9.19 13.32 16.48
C PRO A 204 8.35 14.32 17.30
N LYS A 205 8.06 15.49 16.74
CA LYS A 205 7.17 16.48 17.39
C LYS A 205 5.77 15.92 17.60
N ASN A 206 5.22 15.20 16.61
CA ASN A 206 3.89 14.58 16.74
C ASN A 206 3.87 13.44 17.77
N MET A 207 5.01 12.75 17.94
CA MET A 207 5.09 11.61 18.87
C MET A 207 5.43 12.01 20.29
N PHE A 208 6.25 13.06 20.50
CA PHE A 208 6.89 13.30 21.77
C PHE A 208 6.59 14.66 22.42
N SER A 209 5.89 15.60 21.73
CA SER A 209 5.57 16.91 22.32
C SER A 209 4.66 16.83 23.56
N ASN A 210 3.79 15.81 23.65
CA ASN A 210 2.89 15.56 24.76
C ASN A 210 3.09 14.15 25.35
N TYR A 211 4.31 13.63 25.30
CA TYR A 211 4.59 12.29 25.76
C TYR A 211 4.60 12.21 27.28
N LEU A 212 3.67 11.43 27.85
CA LEU A 212 3.46 11.35 29.29
C LEU A 212 4.49 10.51 30.05
N TYR A 213 5.24 9.67 29.34
CA TYR A 213 6.23 8.80 29.97
C TYR A 213 7.63 9.39 29.95
N THR A 214 8.25 9.46 31.12
CA THR A 214 9.67 9.78 31.28
C THR A 214 10.39 8.57 31.88
N SER A 215 11.44 8.09 31.20
CA SER A 215 12.24 6.93 31.67
C SER A 215 12.88 7.18 33.04
N SER A 216 13.12 8.44 33.42
CA SER A 216 13.64 8.83 34.73
C SER A 216 12.72 8.51 35.92
N THR A 217 11.46 8.21 35.69
CA THR A 217 10.50 7.83 36.77
C THR A 217 10.65 6.35 37.18
N SER A 218 11.27 5.52 36.36
CA SER A 218 11.49 4.10 36.64
C SER A 218 12.81 3.88 37.40
N SER A 219 12.72 3.35 38.61
CA SER A 219 13.92 2.99 39.39
C SER A 219 14.81 1.94 38.71
N SER A 220 14.18 0.97 38.05
CA SER A 220 14.90 -0.05 37.26
C SER A 220 15.70 0.56 36.11
N PHE A 221 15.14 1.52 35.38
CA PHE A 221 15.84 2.24 34.32
C PHE A 221 17.00 3.10 34.88
N ARG A 222 16.77 3.82 35.98
CA ARG A 222 17.84 4.60 36.61
C ARG A 222 19.00 3.72 37.04
N ASN A 223 18.73 2.59 37.68
CA ASN A 223 19.77 1.64 38.10
C ASN A 223 20.55 1.04 36.93
N HIS A 224 19.88 0.79 35.78
CA HIS A 224 20.52 0.26 34.57
C HIS A 224 21.54 1.25 33.97
N PHE A 225 21.33 2.55 34.07
CA PHE A 225 22.21 3.57 33.52
C PHE A 225 23.33 4.03 34.49
N VAL A 226 23.36 3.55 35.73
CA VAL A 226 24.38 3.86 36.72
C VAL A 226 25.46 2.75 36.80
N THR A 227 25.21 1.60 36.17
CA THR A 227 26.19 0.52 36.02
C THR A 227 26.95 0.64 34.71
#